data_f6a916b5b149562f79c265d2b878355b
#
_entry.id   f6a916b5b149562f79c265d2b878355b
#
_cell.length_a   1.000
_cell.length_b   1.000
_cell.length_c   1.000
_cell.angle_alpha   90.00
_cell.angle_beta   90.00
_cell.angle_gamma   90.00
#
_symmetry.space_group_name_H-M   'P 1'
#
loop_
_entity.id
_entity.type
_entity.pdbx_description
1 polymer ?
#
loop_
_entity_poly.entity_id
_entity_poly.type
_entity_poly.pdbx_seq_one_letter_code
_entity_poly.pdbx_strand_id
1 'polypeptide(L)'
;DPRSIQFNSDGTIFYIGGNGSDSIHKYTLSTPWYVSTLEFSQSYSFSAQVSSSGNSIMAGFIFTANFTKLYITQDTDSRQSVTGVNTIYEYSVACAETITCLDASTNADVKAIIEANVESAKRIIQSNTLPIFHRMEWLRRHKNKDNLSNLNAEIDFTNQTVAKFASALKPLKKEKDRSYNSDDWFEWSEGRIVLGNKHARNMSSRDFHNLGVSIGADRIKKEDRDKMYGYVFQYGTDVIHIGGNGTKINTDVYSLALYETKLRDNQIFTDGIIGISHLDIGHRRVINGNMLRGDREGQQIFGSINFGKRIIDEKFNLNPGIKLDLGYTKLKILREQSTIGNSLADALIYKDQEIKTAIATIGILFDTTDKQGDTIINHHGRLEYVGDLSSSSDAEFYFINNPSTLYNYSTRNKSEHNYR
;
A
#
# COMPACT_ATOMS: atom_id res chain seq x y z
N ASP A 1 -26.08 -39.65 19.05
CA ASP A 1 -25.09 -40.39 18.28
C ASP A 1 -24.38 -39.41 17.36
N PRO A 2 -23.13 -38.98 17.70
CA PRO A 2 -22.40 -38.01 16.89
C PRO A 2 -22.02 -38.60 15.52
N ARG A 3 -22.16 -37.82 14.47
CA ARG A 3 -21.90 -38.23 13.09
C ARG A 3 -20.82 -37.38 12.39
N SER A 4 -20.68 -36.12 12.82
CA SER A 4 -19.69 -35.20 12.24
C SER A 4 -19.09 -34.33 13.32
N ILE A 5 -17.82 -34.01 13.11
CA ILE A 5 -17.07 -33.04 13.91
C ILE A 5 -16.29 -32.12 12.98
N GLN A 6 -16.14 -30.85 13.37
CA GLN A 6 -15.31 -29.91 12.63
C GLN A 6 -14.74 -28.85 13.58
N PHE A 7 -13.45 -28.51 13.38
CA PHE A 7 -12.82 -27.34 13.99
C PHE A 7 -12.84 -26.18 13.01
N ASN A 8 -12.82 -24.96 13.56
CA ASN A 8 -12.46 -23.80 12.79
C ASN A 8 -10.95 -23.79 12.48
N SER A 9 -10.51 -22.84 11.63
CA SER A 9 -9.14 -22.81 11.09
C SER A 9 -8.05 -22.59 12.14
N ASP A 10 -8.38 -21.97 13.28
CA ASP A 10 -7.42 -21.68 14.35
C ASP A 10 -7.55 -22.63 15.56
N GLY A 11 -8.48 -23.59 15.52
CA GLY A 11 -8.68 -24.58 16.56
C GLY A 11 -9.33 -24.07 17.84
N THR A 12 -9.91 -22.87 17.84
CA THR A 12 -10.56 -22.25 19.02
C THR A 12 -12.04 -22.61 19.15
N ILE A 13 -12.65 -23.13 18.06
CA ILE A 13 -14.06 -23.52 18.01
C ILE A 13 -14.17 -24.94 17.49
N PHE A 14 -15.05 -25.70 18.13
CA PHE A 14 -15.35 -27.08 17.79
C PHE A 14 -16.86 -27.24 17.60
N TYR A 15 -17.23 -27.91 16.52
CA TYR A 15 -18.61 -28.27 16.21
C TYR A 15 -18.77 -29.77 16.21
N ILE A 16 -19.86 -30.26 16.79
CA ILE A 16 -20.26 -31.66 16.77
C ILE A 16 -21.75 -31.77 16.54
N GLY A 17 -22.16 -32.72 15.70
CA GLY A 17 -23.58 -32.95 15.42
C GLY A 17 -23.84 -34.38 14.97
N GLY A 18 -25.10 -34.76 15.02
CA GLY A 18 -25.55 -36.10 14.66
C GLY A 18 -27.05 -36.31 14.86
N ASN A 19 -27.44 -37.57 14.76
CA ASN A 19 -28.85 -37.99 14.67
C ASN A 19 -29.62 -37.99 15.98
N GLY A 20 -28.98 -37.80 17.13
CA GLY A 20 -29.68 -37.90 18.41
C GLY A 20 -30.55 -36.69 18.77
N SER A 21 -30.19 -35.52 18.23
CA SER A 21 -30.91 -34.26 18.46
C SER A 21 -31.16 -33.47 17.18
N ASP A 22 -30.72 -33.98 16.02
CA ASP A 22 -30.71 -33.25 14.75
C ASP A 22 -30.20 -31.82 14.92
N SER A 23 -29.11 -31.69 15.68
CA SER A 23 -28.55 -30.42 16.09
C SER A 23 -27.03 -30.41 15.92
N ILE A 24 -26.51 -29.23 15.67
CA ILE A 24 -25.08 -28.97 15.71
C ILE A 24 -24.80 -28.20 16.99
N HIS A 25 -23.91 -28.73 17.81
CA HIS A 25 -23.46 -28.11 19.07
C HIS A 25 -22.10 -27.43 18.84
N LYS A 26 -22.01 -26.19 19.25
CA LYS A 26 -20.79 -25.36 19.21
C LYS A 26 -20.15 -25.32 20.59
N TYR A 27 -18.84 -25.50 20.61
CA TYR A 27 -17.99 -25.36 21.78
C TYR A 27 -16.88 -24.36 21.48
N THR A 28 -16.40 -23.66 22.52
CA THR A 28 -15.19 -22.85 22.50
C THR A 28 -14.10 -23.60 23.24
N LEU A 29 -12.84 -23.41 22.81
CA LEU A 29 -11.66 -23.99 23.42
C LEU A 29 -10.78 -22.87 24.00
N SER A 30 -10.45 -22.97 25.29
CA SER A 30 -9.51 -22.02 25.91
C SER A 30 -8.06 -22.26 25.46
N THR A 31 -7.75 -23.48 25.00
CA THR A 31 -6.49 -23.82 24.34
C THR A 31 -6.78 -24.41 22.97
N PRO A 32 -6.32 -23.78 21.87
CA PRO A 32 -6.60 -24.25 20.51
C PRO A 32 -6.23 -25.72 20.30
N TRP A 33 -7.13 -26.50 19.68
CA TRP A 33 -6.99 -27.93 19.35
C TRP A 33 -6.98 -28.90 20.55
N TYR A 34 -7.11 -28.41 21.79
CA TYR A 34 -7.17 -29.24 22.98
C TYR A 34 -8.61 -29.46 23.41
N VAL A 35 -9.19 -30.61 23.02
CA VAL A 35 -10.59 -30.98 23.32
C VAL A 35 -10.92 -31.06 24.80
N SER A 36 -9.93 -31.24 25.68
CA SER A 36 -10.10 -31.22 27.14
C SER A 36 -10.47 -29.83 27.68
N THR A 37 -10.35 -28.78 26.85
CA THR A 37 -10.66 -27.38 27.21
C THR A 37 -11.97 -26.89 26.61
N LEU A 38 -12.84 -27.82 26.15
CA LEU A 38 -14.14 -27.51 25.54
C LEU A 38 -15.10 -26.91 26.60
N GLU A 39 -15.69 -25.78 26.24
CA GLU A 39 -16.80 -25.18 26.93
C GLU A 39 -17.99 -25.06 25.96
N PHE A 40 -19.18 -25.58 26.40
CA PHE A 40 -20.37 -25.49 25.57
C PHE A 40 -20.78 -24.04 25.37
N SER A 41 -21.02 -23.66 24.10
CA SER A 41 -21.38 -22.30 23.71
C SER A 41 -22.83 -22.21 23.26
N GLN A 42 -23.24 -23.02 22.27
CA GLN A 42 -24.56 -22.93 21.66
C GLN A 42 -24.95 -24.22 20.94
N SER A 43 -26.28 -24.38 20.74
CA SER A 43 -26.85 -25.45 19.92
C SER A 43 -27.73 -24.89 18.83
N TYR A 44 -27.60 -25.44 17.63
CA TYR A 44 -28.40 -25.11 16.45
C TYR A 44 -29.23 -26.34 16.08
N SER A 45 -30.57 -26.26 16.16
CA SER A 45 -31.47 -27.35 15.79
C SER A 45 -31.87 -27.26 14.33
N PHE A 46 -31.80 -28.37 13.63
CA PHE A 46 -32.28 -28.55 12.25
C PHE A 46 -33.42 -29.57 12.15
N SER A 47 -34.01 -29.96 13.28
CA SER A 47 -35.08 -30.97 13.33
C SER A 47 -36.27 -30.62 12.46
N ALA A 48 -36.64 -29.33 12.35
CA ALA A 48 -37.75 -28.91 11.51
C ALA A 48 -37.53 -29.15 10.02
N GLN A 49 -36.28 -29.11 9.57
CA GLN A 49 -35.90 -29.33 8.17
C GLN A 49 -35.58 -30.80 7.87
N VAL A 50 -34.91 -31.49 8.80
CA VAL A 50 -34.43 -32.86 8.62
C VAL A 50 -35.50 -33.90 8.98
N SER A 51 -36.35 -33.62 9.99
CA SER A 51 -37.32 -34.59 10.51
C SER A 51 -38.75 -34.38 9.98
N SER A 52 -38.95 -33.51 8.97
CA SER A 52 -40.28 -33.18 8.43
C SER A 52 -41.05 -34.36 7.84
N SER A 53 -40.38 -35.48 7.56
CA SER A 53 -40.95 -36.73 7.04
C SER A 53 -41.04 -37.88 8.05
N GLY A 54 -40.90 -37.61 9.34
CA GLY A 54 -41.15 -38.56 10.43
C GLY A 54 -40.09 -39.63 10.72
N ASN A 55 -39.19 -39.92 9.78
CA ASN A 55 -38.12 -40.93 9.92
C ASN A 55 -36.76 -40.50 9.35
N SER A 56 -36.57 -39.21 9.15
CA SER A 56 -35.32 -38.68 8.62
C SER A 56 -34.43 -38.19 9.76
N ILE A 57 -33.15 -38.37 9.62
CA ILE A 57 -32.14 -38.02 10.61
C ILE A 57 -31.00 -37.22 9.96
N MET A 58 -30.36 -36.35 10.73
CA MET A 58 -29.14 -35.70 10.31
C MET A 58 -27.98 -36.69 10.23
N ALA A 59 -27.54 -37.05 9.04
CA ALA A 59 -26.47 -38.00 8.81
C ALA A 59 -25.08 -37.36 8.96
N GLY A 60 -24.97 -36.07 8.76
CA GLY A 60 -23.70 -35.34 8.93
C GLY A 60 -23.82 -33.88 8.54
N PHE A 61 -22.76 -33.14 8.81
CA PHE A 61 -22.63 -31.75 8.38
C PHE A 61 -21.18 -31.42 8.03
N ILE A 62 -21.01 -30.37 7.24
CA ILE A 62 -19.73 -29.75 6.96
C ILE A 62 -19.90 -28.26 6.69
N PHE A 63 -19.06 -27.43 7.30
CA PHE A 63 -18.89 -26.03 6.91
C PHE A 63 -17.84 -25.93 5.80
N THR A 64 -18.01 -25.00 4.89
CA THR A 64 -16.94 -24.61 3.97
C THR A 64 -15.73 -24.07 4.72
N ALA A 65 -14.56 -24.07 4.09
CA ALA A 65 -13.31 -23.62 4.74
C ALA A 65 -13.38 -22.19 5.29
N ASN A 66 -14.24 -21.34 4.71
CA ASN A 66 -14.49 -19.96 5.13
C ASN A 66 -15.76 -19.80 6.00
N PHE A 67 -16.39 -20.89 6.41
CA PHE A 67 -17.61 -20.90 7.22
C PHE A 67 -18.80 -20.06 6.63
N THR A 68 -18.82 -19.80 5.32
CA THR A 68 -19.90 -19.05 4.66
C THR A 68 -21.08 -19.92 4.28
N LYS A 69 -20.87 -21.23 4.16
CA LYS A 69 -21.88 -22.22 3.85
C LYS A 69 -21.79 -23.41 4.80
N LEU A 70 -22.94 -23.93 5.14
CA LEU A 70 -23.12 -25.16 5.89
C LEU A 70 -23.91 -26.12 5.03
N TYR A 71 -23.37 -27.32 4.84
CA TYR A 71 -24.07 -28.43 4.19
C TYR A 71 -24.48 -29.43 5.26
N ILE A 72 -25.75 -29.85 5.24
CA ILE A 72 -26.29 -30.87 6.12
C ILE A 72 -26.80 -32.00 5.23
N THR A 73 -26.34 -33.21 5.52
CA THR A 73 -26.83 -34.42 4.86
C THR A 73 -27.93 -35.05 5.69
N GLN A 74 -29.06 -35.36 5.06
CA GLN A 74 -30.16 -36.11 5.61
C GLN A 74 -30.09 -37.57 5.14
N ASP A 75 -30.26 -38.49 6.05
CA ASP A 75 -30.44 -39.92 5.75
C ASP A 75 -31.86 -40.35 6.18
N THR A 76 -32.47 -41.23 5.42
CA THR A 76 -33.70 -41.85 5.80
C THR A 76 -33.36 -43.19 6.48
N ASP A 77 -33.90 -43.41 7.70
CA ASP A 77 -33.70 -44.67 8.41
C ASP A 77 -34.23 -45.86 7.58
N SER A 78 -33.34 -46.56 6.92
CA SER A 78 -33.63 -47.72 6.05
C SER A 78 -34.27 -48.90 6.78
N ARG A 79 -34.48 -48.84 8.11
CA ARG A 79 -35.09 -49.91 8.90
C ARG A 79 -36.63 -49.88 8.80
N GLN A 80 -37.20 -48.85 8.23
CA GLN A 80 -38.60 -48.84 7.86
C GLN A 80 -38.73 -48.62 6.36
N SER A 81 -39.36 -49.58 5.68
CA SER A 81 -39.60 -49.72 4.24
C SER A 81 -40.21 -48.46 3.56
N VAL A 82 -39.56 -47.32 3.62
CA VAL A 82 -39.99 -46.09 2.95
C VAL A 82 -38.87 -45.69 1.99
N THR A 83 -39.23 -45.53 0.73
CA THR A 83 -38.35 -44.96 -0.33
C THR A 83 -38.09 -43.48 0.00
N GLY A 84 -37.14 -43.24 0.90
CA GLY A 84 -36.77 -41.88 1.26
C GLY A 84 -35.70 -41.31 0.34
N VAL A 85 -35.79 -40.06 0.03
CA VAL A 85 -34.79 -39.35 -0.77
C VAL A 85 -33.73 -38.80 0.17
N ASN A 86 -32.49 -39.24 0.05
CA ASN A 86 -31.36 -38.61 0.73
C ASN A 86 -31.17 -37.21 0.19
N THR A 87 -31.18 -36.22 1.06
CA THR A 87 -31.13 -34.80 0.68
C THR A 87 -29.89 -34.13 1.27
N ILE A 88 -29.32 -33.24 0.51
CA ILE A 88 -28.29 -32.32 0.98
C ILE A 88 -28.90 -30.91 1.04
N TYR A 89 -28.92 -30.35 2.24
CA TYR A 89 -29.36 -28.99 2.45
C TYR A 89 -28.14 -28.07 2.47
N GLU A 90 -28.22 -26.98 1.71
CA GLU A 90 -27.24 -25.90 1.73
C GLU A 90 -27.83 -24.72 2.50
N TYR A 91 -27.13 -24.28 3.50
CA TYR A 91 -27.45 -23.07 4.26
C TYR A 91 -26.37 -22.02 4.03
N SER A 92 -26.80 -20.82 3.71
CA SER A 92 -25.90 -19.66 3.84
C SER A 92 -25.75 -19.34 5.31
N VAL A 93 -24.54 -19.44 5.81
CA VAL A 93 -24.21 -19.04 7.17
C VAL A 93 -24.09 -17.53 7.15
N ALA A 94 -25.19 -16.81 7.44
CA ALA A 94 -25.13 -15.39 7.68
C ALA A 94 -24.26 -15.16 8.93
N CYS A 95 -23.46 -14.12 8.92
CA CYS A 95 -22.72 -13.68 10.10
C CYS A 95 -23.71 -13.20 11.18
N ALA A 96 -24.36 -14.14 11.86
CA ALA A 96 -25.04 -13.85 13.12
C ALA A 96 -23.97 -13.71 14.21
N GLU A 97 -24.20 -12.88 15.21
CA GLU A 97 -23.30 -12.50 16.31
C GLU A 97 -22.63 -13.66 17.05
N THR A 98 -22.95 -14.91 16.75
CA THR A 98 -22.51 -16.12 17.44
C THR A 98 -21.65 -17.08 16.62
N ILE A 99 -21.51 -16.86 15.32
CA ILE A 99 -20.51 -17.53 14.49
C ILE A 99 -19.43 -16.49 14.27
N THR A 100 -18.20 -16.77 14.68
CA THR A 100 -17.05 -15.95 14.34
C THR A 100 -16.95 -15.90 12.82
N CYS A 101 -17.70 -14.99 12.22
CA CYS A 101 -17.34 -14.51 10.89
C CYS A 101 -15.89 -14.19 10.96
N LEU A 102 -15.13 -14.59 9.93
CA LEU A 102 -13.73 -14.22 9.86
C LEU A 102 -13.64 -12.76 10.28
N ASP A 103 -13.04 -12.51 11.43
CA ASP A 103 -12.76 -11.15 11.84
C ASP A 103 -11.86 -10.56 10.74
N ALA A 104 -12.45 -9.70 9.91
CA ALA A 104 -11.75 -9.14 8.77
C ALA A 104 -10.47 -8.41 9.20
N SER A 105 -10.40 -7.95 10.47
CA SER A 105 -9.21 -7.35 11.06
C SER A 105 -8.06 -8.36 11.30
N THR A 106 -8.35 -9.66 11.30
CA THR A 106 -7.34 -10.72 11.43
C THR A 106 -6.84 -11.22 10.07
N ASN A 107 -7.57 -10.96 8.98
CA ASN A 107 -7.24 -11.41 7.64
C ASN A 107 -5.90 -10.82 7.16
N ALA A 108 -4.98 -11.70 6.73
CA ALA A 108 -3.63 -11.31 6.32
C ALA A 108 -3.60 -10.36 5.12
N ASP A 109 -4.51 -10.55 4.15
CA ASP A 109 -4.60 -9.69 2.96
C ASP A 109 -5.22 -8.33 3.29
N VAL A 110 -6.25 -8.28 4.15
CA VAL A 110 -6.85 -7.02 4.61
C VAL A 110 -5.82 -6.16 5.35
N LYS A 111 -5.07 -6.76 6.29
CA LYS A 111 -3.95 -6.08 6.97
C LYS A 111 -2.91 -5.57 5.98
N ALA A 112 -2.51 -6.43 5.04
CA ALA A 112 -1.51 -6.06 4.04
C ALA A 112 -1.99 -4.93 3.11
N ILE A 113 -3.28 -4.87 2.77
CA ILE A 113 -3.89 -3.79 2.00
C ILE A 113 -3.80 -2.46 2.76
N ILE A 114 -4.17 -2.46 4.03
CA ILE A 114 -4.15 -1.24 4.86
C ILE A 114 -2.71 -0.73 5.04
N GLU A 115 -1.78 -1.62 5.34
CA GLU A 115 -0.35 -1.29 5.42
C GLU A 115 0.20 -0.79 4.07
N ALA A 116 -0.20 -1.42 2.95
CA ALA A 116 0.21 -1.03 1.61
C ALA A 116 -0.23 0.40 1.26
N ASN A 117 -1.44 0.82 1.65
CA ASN A 117 -1.90 2.19 1.46
C ASN A 117 -1.04 3.21 2.22
N VAL A 118 -0.68 2.89 3.48
CA VAL A 118 0.19 3.76 4.29
C VAL A 118 1.60 3.83 3.71
N GLU A 119 2.16 2.68 3.31
CA GLU A 119 3.48 2.63 2.67
C GLU A 119 3.50 3.35 1.32
N SER A 120 2.43 3.22 0.52
CA SER A 120 2.27 3.96 -0.74
C SER A 120 2.25 5.47 -0.50
N ALA A 121 1.45 5.95 0.45
CA ALA A 121 1.39 7.38 0.78
C ALA A 121 2.75 7.96 1.16
N LYS A 122 3.56 7.24 1.96
CA LYS A 122 4.92 7.61 2.34
C LYS A 122 5.87 7.60 1.14
N ARG A 123 5.81 6.55 0.33
CA ARG A 123 6.66 6.38 -0.87
C ARG A 123 6.38 7.47 -1.91
N ILE A 124 5.11 7.88 -2.08
CA ILE A 124 4.72 8.96 -2.98
C ILE A 124 5.38 10.27 -2.56
N ILE A 125 5.39 10.61 -1.27
CA ILE A 125 6.08 11.82 -0.77
C ILE A 125 7.57 11.77 -1.12
N GLN A 126 8.23 10.65 -0.85
CA GLN A 126 9.65 10.49 -1.20
C GLN A 126 9.88 10.54 -2.73
N SER A 127 8.95 9.98 -3.51
CA SER A 127 9.02 10.02 -4.97
C SER A 127 8.85 11.43 -5.52
N ASN A 128 8.05 12.25 -4.87
CA ASN A 128 7.82 13.62 -5.27
C ASN A 128 8.95 14.56 -4.82
N THR A 129 9.55 14.33 -3.66
CA THR A 129 10.59 15.24 -3.12
C THR A 129 11.98 14.96 -3.70
N LEU A 130 12.33 13.70 -3.96
CA LEU A 130 13.69 13.33 -4.35
C LEU A 130 14.17 13.94 -5.69
N PRO A 131 13.39 13.94 -6.78
CA PRO A 131 13.81 14.58 -8.03
C PRO A 131 14.09 16.09 -7.86
N ILE A 132 13.29 16.74 -7.02
CA ILE A 132 13.47 18.16 -6.71
C ILE A 132 14.78 18.38 -5.95
N PHE A 133 15.10 17.51 -4.97
CA PHE A 133 16.38 17.59 -4.27
C PHE A 133 17.57 17.33 -5.20
N HIS A 134 17.47 16.37 -6.12
CA HIS A 134 18.50 16.14 -7.15
C HIS A 134 18.71 17.40 -7.98
N ARG A 135 17.61 18.07 -8.39
CA ARG A 135 17.69 19.32 -9.14
C ARG A 135 18.38 20.43 -8.31
N MET A 136 17.96 20.66 -7.07
CA MET A 136 18.56 21.69 -6.20
C MET A 136 20.03 21.41 -5.90
N GLU A 137 20.39 20.16 -5.69
CA GLU A 137 21.74 19.72 -5.49
C GLU A 137 22.60 19.97 -6.74
N TRP A 138 22.06 19.61 -7.91
CA TRP A 138 22.74 19.89 -9.18
C TRP A 138 22.98 21.38 -9.38
N LEU A 139 22.02 22.25 -9.11
CA LEU A 139 22.14 23.70 -9.20
C LEU A 139 23.23 24.23 -8.28
N ARG A 140 23.36 23.71 -7.07
CA ARG A 140 24.46 24.11 -6.14
C ARG A 140 25.83 23.71 -6.65
N ARG A 141 25.96 22.59 -7.34
CA ARG A 141 27.25 22.11 -7.90
C ARG A 141 27.64 22.85 -9.16
N HIS A 142 26.70 23.28 -9.96
CA HIS A 142 26.90 23.81 -11.32
C HIS A 142 26.36 25.23 -11.48
N LYS A 143 26.69 26.13 -10.57
CA LYS A 143 26.21 27.53 -10.55
C LYS A 143 26.31 28.29 -11.91
N ASN A 144 27.20 27.86 -12.80
CA ASN A 144 27.52 28.54 -14.05
C ASN A 144 27.27 27.69 -15.31
N LYS A 145 26.59 26.56 -15.19
CA LYS A 145 26.37 25.66 -16.34
C LYS A 145 24.90 25.34 -16.50
N ASP A 146 24.54 25.24 -17.74
CA ASP A 146 23.20 25.06 -18.25
C ASP A 146 22.48 23.79 -17.82
N ASN A 147 21.23 23.82 -18.15
CA ASN A 147 20.24 22.76 -17.98
C ASN A 147 20.72 21.36 -18.25
N LEU A 148 20.48 20.49 -17.28
CA LEU A 148 20.48 19.06 -17.48
C LEU A 148 19.05 18.58 -17.77
N SER A 149 18.79 18.24 -19.03
CA SER A 149 17.76 17.24 -19.30
C SER A 149 18.42 15.87 -19.16
N ASN A 150 18.28 15.23 -18.01
CA ASN A 150 18.82 13.89 -17.74
C ASN A 150 17.94 12.77 -18.32
N LEU A 151 17.34 12.98 -19.50
CA LEU A 151 16.55 11.98 -20.19
C LEU A 151 17.27 11.46 -21.44
N ASN A 152 18.42 10.84 -21.23
CA ASN A 152 19.00 9.87 -22.17
C ASN A 152 18.73 8.43 -21.74
N ALA A 153 17.63 8.15 -21.05
CA ALA A 153 17.15 6.81 -20.88
C ALA A 153 16.16 6.50 -21.98
N GLU A 154 16.59 5.82 -23.02
CA GLU A 154 15.74 5.09 -23.93
C GLU A 154 15.14 3.93 -23.13
N ILE A 155 14.05 4.20 -22.39
CA ILE A 155 13.35 3.20 -21.61
C ILE A 155 12.16 2.78 -22.46
N ASP A 156 12.16 1.53 -22.90
CA ASP A 156 11.03 0.92 -23.61
C ASP A 156 9.90 0.66 -22.62
N PHE A 157 8.91 1.56 -22.59
CA PHE A 157 7.75 1.42 -21.73
C PHE A 157 6.66 0.63 -22.44
N THR A 158 6.37 -0.57 -21.96
CA THR A 158 5.22 -1.35 -22.43
C THR A 158 3.86 -0.76 -22.02
N ASN A 159 3.83 0.17 -21.05
CA ASN A 159 2.63 0.90 -20.67
C ASN A 159 2.41 2.09 -21.61
N GLN A 160 1.28 2.07 -22.35
CA GLN A 160 0.95 3.10 -23.35
C GLN A 160 0.89 4.52 -22.79
N THR A 161 0.49 4.71 -21.55
CA THR A 161 0.40 6.02 -20.89
C THR A 161 1.79 6.58 -20.62
N VAL A 162 2.68 5.74 -20.10
CA VAL A 162 4.08 6.12 -19.82
C VAL A 162 4.87 6.31 -21.12
N ALA A 163 4.60 5.48 -22.15
CA ALA A 163 5.19 5.64 -23.47
C ALA A 163 4.78 6.97 -24.13
N LYS A 164 3.51 7.39 -24.02
CA LYS A 164 3.04 8.71 -24.49
C LYS A 164 3.70 9.85 -23.74
N PHE A 165 3.90 9.71 -22.42
CA PHE A 165 4.58 10.70 -21.61
C PHE A 165 6.07 10.79 -21.95
N ALA A 166 6.75 9.64 -22.08
CA ALA A 166 8.15 9.57 -22.50
C ALA A 166 8.35 10.16 -23.91
N SER A 167 7.40 9.97 -24.83
CA SER A 167 7.46 10.58 -26.17
C SER A 167 7.21 12.10 -26.17
N ALA A 168 6.44 12.60 -25.18
CA ALA A 168 6.26 14.04 -24.96
C ALA A 168 7.50 14.71 -24.32
N LEU A 169 8.32 13.94 -23.63
CA LEU A 169 9.62 14.34 -23.07
C LEU A 169 10.74 14.25 -24.13
N LYS A 170 10.47 14.58 -25.39
CA LYS A 170 11.55 14.73 -26.37
C LYS A 170 12.66 15.57 -25.73
N PRO A 171 13.94 15.19 -25.92
CA PRO A 171 15.04 15.92 -25.34
C PRO A 171 14.87 17.40 -25.66
N LEU A 172 14.63 18.18 -24.61
CA LEU A 172 14.56 19.63 -24.72
C LEU A 172 15.86 20.03 -25.41
N LYS A 173 15.76 20.71 -26.53
CA LYS A 173 16.91 21.09 -27.35
C LYS A 173 18.01 21.60 -26.43
N LYS A 174 19.23 21.10 -26.63
CA LYS A 174 20.44 21.61 -26.02
C LYS A 174 20.52 23.09 -26.38
N GLU A 175 19.98 23.96 -25.52
CA GLU A 175 20.04 25.39 -25.75
C GLU A 175 21.42 25.90 -25.39
N LYS A 176 21.84 26.92 -26.15
CA LYS A 176 23.11 27.62 -25.99
C LYS A 176 23.37 28.02 -24.55
N ASP A 177 24.66 27.99 -24.18
CA ASP A 177 25.19 28.53 -22.94
C ASP A 177 24.49 29.83 -22.52
N ARG A 178 23.62 29.73 -21.53
CA ARG A 178 22.93 30.89 -20.98
C ARG A 178 23.80 31.50 -19.89
N SER A 179 24.02 32.78 -20.01
CA SER A 179 24.78 33.53 -19.02
C SER A 179 24.06 33.49 -17.66
N TYR A 180 24.82 33.29 -16.58
CA TYR A 180 24.41 33.41 -15.16
C TYR A 180 23.60 34.69 -14.83
N ASN A 181 23.59 35.66 -15.73
CA ASN A 181 22.88 36.94 -15.59
C ASN A 181 21.47 36.98 -16.19
N SER A 182 20.98 35.88 -16.76
CA SER A 182 19.64 35.88 -17.37
C SER A 182 18.55 35.71 -16.32
N ASP A 183 17.46 36.48 -16.46
CA ASP A 183 16.22 36.36 -15.69
C ASP A 183 15.35 35.18 -16.19
N ASP A 184 15.92 34.29 -16.99
CA ASP A 184 15.22 33.23 -17.67
C ASP A 184 14.88 32.05 -16.74
N TRP A 185 13.81 31.38 -17.05
CA TRP A 185 13.48 30.09 -16.47
C TRP A 185 14.29 28.98 -17.11
N PHE A 186 14.82 28.08 -16.28
CA PHE A 186 15.56 26.88 -16.69
C PHE A 186 14.68 25.67 -16.51
N GLU A 187 14.32 25.03 -17.59
CA GLU A 187 13.50 23.83 -17.60
C GLU A 187 14.34 22.59 -17.27
N TRP A 188 13.75 21.64 -16.57
CA TRP A 188 14.37 20.37 -16.22
C TRP A 188 13.36 19.24 -16.18
N SER A 189 13.83 18.01 -16.30
CA SER A 189 13.02 16.83 -16.16
C SER A 189 13.82 15.68 -15.57
N GLU A 190 13.15 14.80 -14.82
CA GLU A 190 13.74 13.60 -14.26
C GLU A 190 12.74 12.46 -14.28
N GLY A 191 13.19 11.27 -14.75
CA GLY A 191 12.47 10.01 -14.63
C GLY A 191 12.98 9.21 -13.44
N ARG A 192 12.08 8.47 -12.76
CA ARG A 192 12.42 7.63 -11.60
C ARG A 192 11.72 6.30 -11.62
N ILE A 193 12.45 5.25 -11.23
CA ILE A 193 11.94 3.90 -11.04
C ILE A 193 12.39 3.42 -9.66
N VAL A 194 11.45 2.89 -8.86
CA VAL A 194 11.74 2.26 -7.56
C VAL A 194 11.08 0.90 -7.51
N LEU A 195 11.85 -0.12 -7.21
CA LEU A 195 11.38 -1.49 -7.03
C LEU A 195 11.68 -1.95 -5.61
N GLY A 196 10.82 -2.76 -5.03
CA GLY A 196 11.09 -3.31 -3.71
C GLY A 196 10.06 -4.34 -3.27
N ASN A 197 10.37 -5.00 -2.17
CA ASN A 197 9.47 -5.93 -1.52
C ASN A 197 9.46 -5.70 -0.01
N LYS A 198 8.36 -6.12 0.63
CA LYS A 198 8.20 -6.09 2.08
C LYS A 198 7.54 -7.35 2.58
N HIS A 199 8.09 -7.90 3.64
CA HIS A 199 7.57 -9.07 4.35
C HIS A 199 7.33 -8.69 5.81
N ALA A 200 6.20 -9.11 6.34
CA ALA A 200 5.92 -8.93 7.75
C ALA A 200 5.20 -10.16 8.32
N ARG A 201 5.44 -10.46 9.60
CA ARG A 201 4.81 -11.59 10.29
C ARG A 201 3.29 -11.38 10.35
N ASN A 202 2.51 -12.43 10.05
CA ASN A 202 1.05 -12.45 10.04
C ASN A 202 0.38 -11.50 9.04
N MET A 203 1.05 -11.20 7.94
CA MET A 203 0.52 -10.44 6.81
C MET A 203 1.05 -11.02 5.50
N SER A 204 0.29 -10.82 4.42
CA SER A 204 0.75 -11.19 3.08
C SER A 204 1.94 -10.33 2.64
N SER A 205 2.86 -10.91 1.88
CA SER A 205 3.98 -10.19 1.28
C SER A 205 3.50 -9.09 0.35
N ARG A 206 4.31 -8.06 0.17
CA ARG A 206 4.01 -6.92 -0.70
C ARG A 206 5.20 -6.65 -1.59
N ASP A 207 4.99 -6.80 -2.90
CA ASP A 207 5.96 -6.41 -3.92
C ASP A 207 5.48 -5.13 -4.57
N PHE A 208 6.34 -4.13 -4.70
CA PHE A 208 5.95 -2.85 -5.25
C PHE A 208 6.89 -2.36 -6.33
N HIS A 209 6.34 -1.62 -7.28
CA HIS A 209 7.07 -0.79 -8.21
C HIS A 209 6.42 0.59 -8.33
N ASN A 210 7.27 1.60 -8.27
CA ASN A 210 6.88 2.99 -8.40
C ASN A 210 7.64 3.60 -9.58
N LEU A 211 6.90 4.21 -10.48
CA LEU A 211 7.41 4.91 -11.66
C LEU A 211 6.99 6.36 -11.56
N GLY A 212 7.87 7.29 -11.93
CA GLY A 212 7.53 8.70 -11.92
C GLY A 212 8.31 9.52 -12.90
N VAL A 213 7.70 10.60 -13.34
CA VAL A 213 8.29 11.64 -14.20
C VAL A 213 8.03 12.99 -13.57
N SER A 214 9.05 13.81 -13.49
CA SER A 214 9.01 15.18 -13.00
C SER A 214 9.44 16.14 -14.11
N ILE A 215 8.67 17.21 -14.32
CA ILE A 215 8.99 18.30 -15.25
C ILE A 215 8.84 19.60 -14.49
N GLY A 216 9.91 20.37 -14.43
CA GLY A 216 9.93 21.60 -13.66
C GLY A 216 10.70 22.72 -14.35
N ALA A 217 10.59 23.88 -13.78
CA ALA A 217 11.38 25.04 -14.16
C ALA A 217 11.79 25.82 -12.91
N ASP A 218 12.97 26.40 -12.98
CA ASP A 218 13.52 27.23 -11.91
C ASP A 218 14.23 28.46 -12.44
N ARG A 219 14.44 29.42 -11.56
CA ARG A 219 15.23 30.61 -11.85
C ARG A 219 15.94 31.14 -10.61
N ILE A 220 17.01 31.89 -10.82
CA ILE A 220 17.76 32.59 -9.79
C ILE A 220 16.98 33.84 -9.39
N LYS A 221 16.91 34.15 -8.10
CA LYS A 221 16.29 35.38 -7.62
C LYS A 221 17.20 36.56 -7.94
N LYS A 222 16.69 37.56 -8.64
CA LYS A 222 17.44 38.74 -9.12
C LYS A 222 18.12 39.54 -7.99
N GLU A 223 17.42 39.65 -6.88
CA GLU A 223 17.85 40.44 -5.70
C GLU A 223 18.75 39.66 -4.73
N ASP A 224 18.73 38.31 -4.80
CA ASP A 224 19.50 37.41 -3.96
C ASP A 224 19.98 36.24 -4.81
N ARG A 225 21.14 36.37 -5.44
CA ARG A 225 21.70 35.39 -6.38
C ARG A 225 22.06 34.04 -5.76
N ASP A 226 22.06 33.96 -4.44
CA ASP A 226 22.27 32.72 -3.69
C ASP A 226 20.97 31.92 -3.53
N LYS A 227 19.84 32.51 -3.96
CA LYS A 227 18.52 31.95 -3.86
C LYS A 227 17.96 31.59 -5.22
N MET A 228 17.53 30.35 -5.37
CA MET A 228 16.83 29.84 -6.53
C MET A 228 15.47 29.28 -6.10
N TYR A 229 14.47 29.44 -6.95
CA TYR A 229 13.13 28.92 -6.71
C TYR A 229 12.53 28.40 -8.01
N GLY A 230 11.64 27.46 -7.87
CA GLY A 230 11.01 26.80 -9.01
C GLY A 230 9.69 26.13 -8.69
N TYR A 231 9.12 25.58 -9.74
CA TYR A 231 7.93 24.75 -9.66
C TYR A 231 8.14 23.46 -10.45
N VAL A 232 7.37 22.44 -10.11
CA VAL A 232 7.43 21.15 -10.77
C VAL A 232 6.05 20.52 -10.83
N PHE A 233 5.73 19.96 -11.98
CA PHE A 233 4.63 19.02 -12.16
C PHE A 233 5.19 17.61 -12.20
N GLN A 234 4.48 16.67 -11.55
CA GLN A 234 4.92 15.28 -11.49
C GLN A 234 3.72 14.36 -11.76
N TYR A 235 3.99 13.32 -12.51
CA TYR A 235 3.09 12.19 -12.69
C TYR A 235 3.81 10.90 -12.30
N GLY A 236 3.12 10.00 -11.62
CA GLY A 236 3.69 8.73 -11.23
C GLY A 236 2.63 7.65 -11.05
N THR A 237 3.09 6.41 -11.01
CA THR A 237 2.27 5.25 -10.68
C THR A 237 2.95 4.45 -9.59
N ASP A 238 2.18 3.99 -8.60
CA ASP A 238 2.64 3.11 -7.53
C ASP A 238 1.79 1.84 -7.52
N VAL A 239 2.40 0.72 -7.84
CA VAL A 239 1.72 -0.57 -7.96
C VAL A 239 2.23 -1.52 -6.91
N ILE A 240 1.32 -2.12 -6.15
CA ILE A 240 1.64 -3.05 -5.06
C ILE A 240 0.89 -4.36 -5.29
N HIS A 241 1.63 -5.44 -5.43
CA HIS A 241 1.10 -6.80 -5.43
C HIS A 241 1.15 -7.37 -4.02
N ILE A 242 0.05 -7.99 -3.58
CA ILE A 242 -0.13 -8.49 -2.22
C ILE A 242 -0.36 -9.99 -2.28
N GLY A 243 0.51 -10.75 -1.60
CA GLY A 243 0.46 -12.21 -1.62
C GLY A 243 0.63 -12.81 -3.02
N GLY A 244 0.21 -14.07 -3.18
CA GLY A 244 0.30 -14.81 -4.45
C GLY A 244 -1.01 -14.90 -5.24
N ASN A 245 -2.14 -14.39 -4.69
CA ASN A 245 -3.49 -14.66 -5.22
C ASN A 245 -4.00 -13.60 -6.20
N GLY A 246 -3.18 -12.59 -6.54
CA GLY A 246 -3.56 -11.55 -7.48
C GLY A 246 -4.23 -10.32 -6.84
N THR A 247 -4.22 -10.21 -5.51
CA THR A 247 -4.58 -8.96 -4.80
C THR A 247 -3.58 -7.86 -5.16
N LYS A 248 -4.10 -6.67 -5.50
CA LYS A 248 -3.28 -5.58 -6.05
C LYS A 248 -3.89 -4.21 -5.73
N ILE A 249 -3.01 -3.24 -5.46
CA ILE A 249 -3.34 -1.81 -5.41
C ILE A 249 -2.56 -1.12 -6.53
N ASN A 250 -3.23 -0.24 -7.25
CA ASN A 250 -2.65 0.61 -8.28
C ASN A 250 -2.99 2.06 -7.98
N THR A 251 -2.00 2.92 -7.83
CA THR A 251 -2.19 4.33 -7.53
C THR A 251 -1.57 5.18 -8.62
N ASP A 252 -2.37 5.97 -9.30
CA ASP A 252 -1.91 7.03 -10.19
C ASP A 252 -1.83 8.34 -9.40
N VAL A 253 -0.75 9.06 -9.58
CA VAL A 253 -0.38 10.24 -8.77
C VAL A 253 -0.14 11.43 -9.67
N TYR A 254 -0.82 12.53 -9.39
CA TYR A 254 -0.61 13.83 -10.03
C TYR A 254 -0.21 14.84 -8.95
N SER A 255 0.94 15.47 -9.12
CA SER A 255 1.48 16.38 -8.09
C SER A 255 1.94 17.70 -8.68
N LEU A 256 1.79 18.74 -7.88
CA LEU A 256 2.36 20.07 -8.12
C LEU A 256 3.12 20.50 -6.89
N ALA A 257 4.37 20.96 -7.06
CA ALA A 257 5.17 21.47 -5.96
C ALA A 257 5.90 22.75 -6.33
N LEU A 258 6.15 23.55 -5.30
CA LEU A 258 7.03 24.70 -5.30
C LEU A 258 8.27 24.36 -4.50
N TYR A 259 9.42 24.87 -4.92
CA TYR A 259 10.66 24.62 -4.20
C TYR A 259 11.58 25.83 -4.21
N GLU A 260 12.45 25.86 -3.23
CA GLU A 260 13.45 26.91 -3.06
C GLU A 260 14.74 26.29 -2.52
N THR A 261 15.86 26.75 -3.01
CA THR A 261 17.19 26.46 -2.44
C THR A 261 17.95 27.75 -2.24
N LYS A 262 18.63 27.85 -1.10
CA LYS A 262 19.54 28.96 -0.78
C LYS A 262 20.89 28.43 -0.33
N LEU A 263 21.96 28.89 -0.98
CA LEU A 263 23.34 28.60 -0.60
C LEU A 263 24.03 29.89 -0.12
N ARG A 264 24.41 29.91 1.16
CA ARG A 264 25.09 31.06 1.77
C ARG A 264 26.60 31.06 1.50
N ASP A 265 27.26 32.21 1.68
CA ASP A 265 28.73 32.36 1.49
C ASP A 265 29.54 31.38 2.33
N ASN A 266 29.08 31.03 3.53
CA ASN A 266 29.72 30.06 4.41
C ASN A 266 29.47 28.59 3.98
N GLN A 267 28.95 28.37 2.76
CA GLN A 267 28.64 27.08 2.18
C GLN A 267 27.52 26.31 2.90
N ILE A 268 26.75 26.94 3.76
CA ILE A 268 25.55 26.35 4.35
C ILE A 268 24.41 26.52 3.34
N PHE A 269 23.69 25.40 3.07
CA PHE A 269 22.53 25.43 2.20
C PHE A 269 21.25 25.08 2.97
N THR A 270 20.15 25.61 2.48
CA THR A 270 18.79 25.30 2.96
C THR A 270 17.90 25.10 1.76
N ASP A 271 17.20 23.97 1.72
CA ASP A 271 16.22 23.63 0.69
C ASP A 271 14.85 23.51 1.32
N GLY A 272 13.83 23.97 0.62
CA GLY A 272 12.43 23.85 0.99
C GLY A 272 11.58 23.38 -0.17
N ILE A 273 10.61 22.51 0.12
CA ILE A 273 9.62 22.00 -0.83
C ILE A 273 8.26 22.04 -0.16
N ILE A 274 7.25 22.47 -0.90
CA ILE A 274 5.84 22.32 -0.52
C ILE A 274 5.05 21.90 -1.74
N GLY A 275 4.15 20.94 -1.60
CA GLY A 275 3.37 20.44 -2.72
C GLY A 275 2.06 19.79 -2.31
N ILE A 276 1.26 19.53 -3.33
CA ILE A 276 -0.01 18.83 -3.23
C ILE A 276 -0.05 17.70 -4.25
N SER A 277 -0.77 16.63 -3.93
CA SER A 277 -1.01 15.52 -4.85
C SER A 277 -2.46 15.11 -4.84
N HIS A 278 -2.93 14.67 -6.00
CA HIS A 278 -4.16 13.92 -6.19
C HIS A 278 -3.80 12.47 -6.49
N LEU A 279 -4.51 11.54 -5.87
CA LEU A 279 -4.28 10.10 -5.94
C LEU A 279 -5.55 9.43 -6.47
N ASP A 280 -5.42 8.67 -7.57
CA ASP A 280 -6.45 7.78 -8.08
C ASP A 280 -6.04 6.34 -7.76
N ILE A 281 -6.81 5.65 -6.91
CA ILE A 281 -6.43 4.37 -6.34
C ILE A 281 -7.42 3.29 -6.77
N GLY A 282 -6.96 2.41 -7.66
CA GLY A 282 -7.66 1.19 -8.02
C GLY A 282 -7.26 0.05 -7.08
N HIS A 283 -8.25 -0.65 -6.56
CA HIS A 283 -8.10 -1.75 -5.64
C HIS A 283 -8.68 -3.04 -6.21
N ARG A 284 -7.93 -4.14 -6.09
CA ARG A 284 -8.38 -5.48 -6.42
C ARG A 284 -7.97 -6.43 -5.31
N ARG A 285 -8.95 -7.10 -4.69
CA ARG A 285 -8.73 -8.15 -3.70
C ARG A 285 -9.30 -9.47 -4.20
N VAL A 286 -8.53 -10.53 -4.06
CA VAL A 286 -8.96 -11.89 -4.42
C VAL A 286 -9.08 -12.73 -3.16
N ILE A 287 -10.28 -13.23 -2.90
CA ILE A 287 -10.60 -14.05 -1.75
C ILE A 287 -11.52 -15.21 -2.16
N ASN A 288 -11.17 -16.43 -1.77
CA ASN A 288 -11.97 -17.64 -2.07
C ASN A 288 -12.34 -17.78 -3.56
N GLY A 289 -11.44 -17.40 -4.48
CA GLY A 289 -11.70 -17.41 -5.91
C GLY A 289 -12.56 -16.24 -6.43
N ASN A 290 -13.14 -15.42 -5.54
CA ASN A 290 -13.88 -14.23 -5.91
C ASN A 290 -12.95 -13.03 -6.07
N MET A 291 -13.16 -12.26 -7.13
CA MET A 291 -12.44 -11.01 -7.36
C MET A 291 -13.31 -9.83 -6.97
N LEU A 292 -12.84 -9.07 -5.99
CA LEU A 292 -13.47 -7.85 -5.52
C LEU A 292 -12.67 -6.65 -6.03
N ARG A 293 -13.34 -5.62 -6.53
CA ARG A 293 -12.73 -4.39 -7.02
C ARG A 293 -13.38 -3.18 -6.40
N GLY A 294 -12.64 -2.11 -6.30
CA GLY A 294 -13.14 -0.80 -5.88
C GLY A 294 -12.12 0.26 -6.21
N ASP A 295 -12.62 1.48 -6.34
CA ASP A 295 -11.81 2.65 -6.62
C ASP A 295 -12.05 3.70 -5.54
N ARG A 296 -11.03 4.46 -5.20
CA ARG A 296 -11.11 5.61 -4.31
C ARG A 296 -10.13 6.68 -4.70
N GLU A 297 -10.43 7.90 -4.32
CA GLU A 297 -9.53 9.04 -4.46
C GLU A 297 -8.80 9.32 -3.15
N GLY A 298 -7.64 9.95 -3.29
CA GLY A 298 -6.87 10.49 -2.19
C GLY A 298 -6.38 11.89 -2.49
N GLN A 299 -6.15 12.66 -1.44
CA GLN A 299 -5.49 13.96 -1.49
C GLN A 299 -4.32 13.96 -0.54
N GLN A 300 -3.21 14.53 -0.96
CA GLN A 300 -2.01 14.60 -0.15
C GLN A 300 -1.43 16.02 -0.19
N ILE A 301 -1.08 16.53 0.98
CA ILE A 301 -0.24 17.72 1.12
C ILE A 301 1.10 17.23 1.65
N PHE A 302 2.19 17.70 1.06
CA PHE A 302 3.52 17.31 1.48
C PHE A 302 4.47 18.49 1.51
N GLY A 303 5.51 18.36 2.31
CA GLY A 303 6.59 19.32 2.37
C GLY A 303 7.88 18.66 2.78
N SER A 304 9.00 19.30 2.45
CA SER A 304 10.32 18.84 2.85
C SER A 304 11.24 20.00 3.13
N ILE A 305 12.07 19.83 4.14
CA ILE A 305 13.14 20.78 4.49
C ILE A 305 14.44 19.99 4.54
N ASN A 306 15.48 20.52 3.88
CA ASN A 306 16.81 19.96 3.92
C ASN A 306 17.81 21.05 4.32
N PHE A 307 18.68 20.74 5.25
CA PHE A 307 19.70 21.63 5.75
C PHE A 307 21.05 20.91 5.73
N GLY A 308 22.09 21.57 5.22
CA GLY A 308 23.39 20.98 5.17
C GLY A 308 24.51 21.99 4.88
N LYS A 309 25.73 21.45 4.77
CA LYS A 309 26.93 22.25 4.50
C LYS A 309 27.73 21.59 3.37
N ARG A 310 28.22 22.41 2.45
CA ARG A 310 29.20 21.97 1.46
C ARG A 310 30.59 22.13 2.06
N ILE A 311 31.37 21.08 2.07
CA ILE A 311 32.80 21.04 2.40
C ILE A 311 33.50 20.76 1.11
N ILE A 312 34.23 21.76 0.61
CA ILE A 312 34.92 21.73 -0.66
C ILE A 312 36.41 21.59 -0.40
N ASP A 313 37.02 20.53 -0.90
CA ASP A 313 38.44 20.26 -0.90
C ASP A 313 38.90 20.14 -2.36
N GLU A 314 40.24 20.21 -2.59
CA GLU A 314 40.82 20.10 -3.95
C GLU A 314 40.50 18.75 -4.62
N LYS A 315 40.36 17.70 -3.85
CA LYS A 315 40.20 16.32 -4.34
C LYS A 315 38.79 15.78 -4.20
N PHE A 316 38.00 16.31 -3.26
CA PHE A 316 36.67 15.80 -3.01
C PHE A 316 35.75 16.91 -2.45
N ASN A 317 34.46 16.75 -2.66
CA ASN A 317 33.41 17.55 -2.03
C ASN A 317 32.57 16.65 -1.16
N LEU A 318 32.30 17.10 0.05
CA LEU A 318 31.36 16.45 0.98
C LEU A 318 30.18 17.37 1.27
N ASN A 319 28.98 16.80 1.26
CA ASN A 319 27.76 17.54 1.57
C ASN A 319 26.97 16.79 2.67
N PRO A 320 27.40 16.89 3.94
CA PRO A 320 26.58 16.39 5.05
C PRO A 320 25.30 17.20 5.15
N GLY A 321 24.19 16.50 5.45
CA GLY A 321 22.90 17.15 5.57
C GLY A 321 21.88 16.35 6.37
N ILE A 322 20.83 17.05 6.77
CA ILE A 322 19.67 16.49 7.47
C ILE A 322 18.42 16.95 6.70
N LYS A 323 17.55 15.99 6.38
CA LYS A 323 16.31 16.21 5.66
C LYS A 323 15.12 15.71 6.50
N LEU A 324 14.03 16.44 6.47
CA LEU A 324 12.76 16.06 7.06
C LEU A 324 11.66 16.16 6.00
N ASP A 325 11.05 15.02 5.66
CA ASP A 325 9.88 14.94 4.80
C ASP A 325 8.63 14.82 5.68
N LEU A 326 7.64 15.66 5.43
CA LEU A 326 6.36 15.70 6.13
C LEU A 326 5.21 15.54 5.15
N GLY A 327 4.13 14.90 5.57
CA GLY A 327 2.94 14.79 4.76
C GLY A 327 1.68 14.43 5.51
N TYR A 328 0.57 14.80 4.92
CA TYR A 328 -0.77 14.44 5.34
C TYR A 328 -1.54 13.94 4.12
N THR A 329 -2.01 12.71 4.18
CA THR A 329 -2.79 12.07 3.13
C THR A 329 -4.15 11.70 3.66
N LYS A 330 -5.20 12.10 2.96
CA LYS A 330 -6.57 11.69 3.22
C LYS A 330 -7.05 10.83 2.06
N LEU A 331 -7.42 9.58 2.36
CA LEU A 331 -8.02 8.64 1.44
C LEU A 331 -9.52 8.62 1.68
N LYS A 332 -10.32 8.72 0.61
CA LYS A 332 -11.78 8.65 0.68
C LYS A 332 -12.26 7.21 0.88
N ILE A 333 -13.54 7.05 1.15
CA ILE A 333 -14.20 5.77 1.29
C ILE A 333 -13.93 4.87 0.07
N LEU A 334 -13.69 3.57 0.31
CA LEU A 334 -13.59 2.53 -0.71
C LEU A 334 -14.72 1.52 -0.51
N ARG A 335 -15.49 1.25 -1.56
CA ARG A 335 -16.50 0.20 -1.58
C ARG A 335 -16.08 -0.90 -2.55
N GLU A 336 -15.91 -2.11 -2.04
CA GLU A 336 -15.64 -3.26 -2.89
C GLU A 336 -16.91 -3.75 -3.60
N GLN A 337 -16.74 -4.19 -4.84
CA GLN A 337 -17.81 -4.77 -5.68
C GLN A 337 -17.31 -6.10 -6.24
N SER A 338 -18.20 -7.08 -6.37
CA SER A 338 -17.85 -8.35 -7.00
C SER A 338 -17.86 -8.20 -8.53
N THR A 339 -16.87 -8.81 -9.18
CA THR A 339 -16.76 -8.86 -10.65
C THR A 339 -17.21 -10.20 -11.23
N ILE A 340 -17.28 -11.25 -10.42
CA ILE A 340 -17.64 -12.60 -10.82
C ILE A 340 -18.75 -13.10 -9.90
N GLY A 341 -19.96 -13.24 -10.44
CA GLY A 341 -21.13 -13.66 -9.68
C GLY A 341 -21.66 -12.57 -8.72
N ASN A 342 -22.77 -12.84 -8.07
CA ASN A 342 -23.46 -11.88 -7.20
C ASN A 342 -23.06 -11.98 -5.72
N SER A 343 -21.95 -12.64 -5.39
CA SER A 343 -21.55 -12.81 -3.99
C SER A 343 -20.79 -11.59 -3.49
N LEU A 344 -21.44 -10.80 -2.64
CA LEU A 344 -20.85 -9.70 -1.87
C LEU A 344 -20.52 -10.12 -0.43
N ALA A 345 -20.56 -11.43 -0.14
CA ALA A 345 -20.39 -11.93 1.24
C ALA A 345 -19.07 -11.50 1.87
N ASP A 346 -18.00 -11.46 1.08
CA ASP A 346 -16.67 -11.10 1.51
C ASP A 346 -16.31 -9.63 1.23
N ALA A 347 -17.22 -8.85 0.62
CA ALA A 347 -16.94 -7.48 0.21
C ALA A 347 -16.93 -6.52 1.39
N LEU A 348 -15.93 -5.65 1.43
CA LEU A 348 -15.70 -4.67 2.49
C LEU A 348 -15.98 -3.25 2.00
N ILE A 349 -16.37 -2.41 2.95
CA ILE A 349 -16.33 -0.97 2.83
C ILE A 349 -15.25 -0.48 3.78
N TYR A 350 -14.22 0.18 3.25
CA TYR A 350 -13.22 0.89 4.03
C TYR A 350 -13.65 2.35 4.13
N LYS A 351 -13.70 2.89 5.34
CA LYS A 351 -14.00 4.30 5.57
C LYS A 351 -12.85 5.20 5.13
N ASP A 352 -13.05 6.51 5.22
CA ASP A 352 -11.97 7.48 5.04
C ASP A 352 -10.82 7.16 5.97
N GLN A 353 -9.59 7.30 5.46
CA GLN A 353 -8.37 7.03 6.21
C GLN A 353 -7.44 8.23 6.15
N GLU A 354 -6.89 8.61 7.30
CA GLU A 354 -5.91 9.68 7.42
C GLU A 354 -4.52 9.11 7.72
N ILE A 355 -3.52 9.56 6.97
CA ILE A 355 -2.15 9.09 7.08
C ILE A 355 -1.24 10.30 7.30
N LYS A 356 -0.57 10.33 8.45
CA LYS A 356 0.43 11.35 8.79
C LYS A 356 1.82 10.77 8.58
N THR A 357 2.63 11.46 7.80
CA THR A 357 3.98 11.03 7.45
C THR A 357 5.00 11.99 8.00
N ALA A 358 6.05 11.45 8.63
CA ALA A 358 7.24 12.17 9.04
C ALA A 358 8.46 11.27 8.86
N ILE A 359 9.37 11.63 7.94
CA ILE A 359 10.56 10.83 7.62
C ILE A 359 11.78 11.71 7.77
N ALA A 360 12.69 11.34 8.66
CA ALA A 360 13.96 12.01 8.85
C ALA A 360 15.08 11.27 8.10
N THR A 361 15.95 12.01 7.42
CA THR A 361 17.11 11.47 6.73
C THR A 361 18.35 12.23 7.16
N ILE A 362 19.38 11.52 7.56
CA ILE A 362 20.72 12.07 7.81
C ILE A 362 21.65 11.44 6.80
N GLY A 363 22.41 12.24 6.07
CA GLY A 363 23.25 11.70 5.01
C GLY A 363 24.47 12.54 4.68
N ILE A 364 25.34 11.92 3.90
CA ILE A 364 26.51 12.55 3.32
C ILE A 364 26.52 12.22 1.83
N LEU A 365 26.52 13.27 1.01
CA LEU A 365 26.88 13.12 -0.39
C LEU A 365 28.36 13.39 -0.55
N PHE A 366 29.00 12.65 -1.41
CA PHE A 366 30.37 12.92 -1.81
C PHE A 366 30.48 12.95 -3.33
N ASP A 367 31.32 13.84 -3.83
CA ASP A 367 31.68 13.90 -5.24
C ASP A 367 33.19 14.16 -5.38
N THR A 368 33.84 13.51 -6.36
CA THR A 368 35.21 13.71 -6.73
C THR A 368 35.31 13.90 -8.22
N THR A 369 36.24 14.74 -8.64
CA THR A 369 36.56 14.95 -10.06
C THR A 369 37.97 14.52 -10.31
N ASP A 370 38.15 13.54 -11.18
CA ASP A 370 39.47 13.09 -11.63
C ASP A 370 39.67 13.49 -13.08
N LYS A 371 40.88 13.97 -13.38
CA LYS A 371 41.25 14.40 -14.74
C LYS A 371 42.34 13.47 -15.27
N GLN A 372 42.00 12.66 -16.26
CA GLN A 372 42.93 11.74 -16.94
C GLN A 372 43.14 12.22 -18.39
N GLY A 373 44.17 12.97 -18.63
CA GLY A 373 44.44 13.62 -19.94
C GLY A 373 43.28 14.62 -20.26
N ASP A 374 42.61 14.44 -21.40
CA ASP A 374 41.47 15.27 -21.82
C ASP A 374 40.11 14.78 -21.28
N THR A 375 40.11 13.65 -20.55
CA THR A 375 38.85 13.06 -19.99
C THR A 375 38.69 13.53 -18.56
N ILE A 376 37.48 14.02 -18.25
CA ILE A 376 37.06 14.37 -16.89
C ILE A 376 36.09 13.29 -16.40
N ILE A 377 36.48 12.60 -15.32
CA ILE A 377 35.66 11.58 -14.68
C ILE A 377 35.14 12.14 -13.36
N ASN A 378 33.83 12.17 -13.23
CA ASN A 378 33.18 12.60 -11.99
C ASN A 378 32.60 11.36 -11.27
N HIS A 379 33.10 11.09 -10.06
CA HIS A 379 32.52 10.07 -9.19
C HIS A 379 31.65 10.75 -8.16
N HIS A 380 30.42 10.27 -8.01
CA HIS A 380 29.53 10.74 -6.95
C HIS A 380 28.86 9.56 -6.24
N GLY A 381 28.60 9.75 -4.98
CA GLY A 381 27.95 8.74 -4.16
C GLY A 381 27.19 9.38 -3.00
N ARG A 382 26.32 8.59 -2.40
CA ARG A 382 25.47 9.01 -1.30
C ARG A 382 25.42 7.91 -0.26
N LEU A 383 25.53 8.29 1.01
CA LEU A 383 25.25 7.43 2.15
C LEU A 383 24.22 8.11 3.03
N GLU A 384 23.08 7.46 3.24
CA GLU A 384 21.97 8.02 4.00
C GLU A 384 21.43 7.00 5.02
N TYR A 385 21.09 7.51 6.18
CA TYR A 385 20.28 6.83 7.18
C TYR A 385 18.92 7.45 7.21
N VAL A 386 17.87 6.64 6.98
CA VAL A 386 16.47 7.06 6.89
C VAL A 386 15.69 6.46 8.05
N GLY A 387 15.10 7.31 8.88
CA GLY A 387 14.22 6.94 9.99
C GLY A 387 12.78 7.36 9.72
N ASP A 388 11.85 6.41 9.85
CA ASP A 388 10.42 6.68 9.78
C ASP A 388 9.91 7.07 11.18
N LEU A 389 9.48 8.32 11.32
CA LEU A 389 8.93 8.92 12.53
C LEU A 389 7.41 9.08 12.46
N SER A 390 6.77 8.53 11.44
CA SER A 390 5.33 8.66 11.21
C SER A 390 4.53 8.03 12.34
N SER A 391 3.37 8.60 12.66
CA SER A 391 2.40 7.97 13.56
C SER A 391 1.73 6.76 12.91
N SER A 392 1.15 5.87 13.73
CA SER A 392 0.22 4.85 13.24
C SER A 392 -0.96 5.51 12.53
N SER A 393 -1.54 4.79 11.59
CA SER A 393 -2.76 5.18 10.89
C SER A 393 -3.83 4.13 11.17
N ASP A 394 -5.02 4.57 11.57
CA ASP A 394 -6.15 3.71 11.81
C ASP A 394 -7.00 3.59 10.54
N ALA A 395 -7.45 2.38 10.26
CA ALA A 395 -8.38 2.09 9.19
C ALA A 395 -9.61 1.39 9.77
N GLU A 396 -10.77 1.97 9.54
CA GLU A 396 -12.06 1.42 9.90
C GLU A 396 -12.73 0.80 8.67
N PHE A 397 -13.30 -0.38 8.81
CA PHE A 397 -13.96 -1.08 7.72
C PHE A 397 -15.03 -2.04 8.25
N TYR A 398 -15.95 -2.45 7.37
CA TYR A 398 -17.02 -3.38 7.70
C TYR A 398 -17.45 -4.16 6.46
N PHE A 399 -18.09 -5.31 6.65
CA PHE A 399 -18.67 -6.06 5.54
C PHE A 399 -19.91 -5.35 5.00
N ILE A 400 -20.07 -5.30 3.67
CA ILE A 400 -21.24 -4.68 3.03
C ILE A 400 -22.53 -5.27 3.57
N ASN A 401 -22.57 -6.58 3.80
CA ASN A 401 -23.75 -7.31 4.29
C ASN A 401 -23.92 -7.26 5.82
N ASN A 402 -22.95 -6.70 6.55
CA ASN A 402 -23.02 -6.54 8.00
C ASN A 402 -22.46 -5.19 8.45
N PRO A 403 -23.16 -4.08 8.16
CA PRO A 403 -22.67 -2.74 8.48
C PRO A 403 -22.70 -2.40 9.98
N SER A 404 -23.35 -3.24 10.80
CA SER A 404 -23.40 -3.05 12.26
C SER A 404 -22.10 -3.43 12.97
N THR A 405 -21.25 -4.28 12.34
CA THR A 405 -19.99 -4.72 12.91
C THR A 405 -18.83 -3.95 12.30
N LEU A 406 -18.32 -2.98 13.05
CA LEU A 406 -17.16 -2.17 12.64
C LEU A 406 -15.88 -2.84 13.10
N TYR A 407 -14.96 -3.06 12.17
CA TYR A 407 -13.61 -3.52 12.44
C TYR A 407 -12.64 -2.34 12.40
N ASN A 408 -11.60 -2.42 13.20
CA ASN A 408 -10.53 -1.43 13.22
C ASN A 408 -9.16 -2.13 13.13
N TYR A 409 -8.26 -1.57 12.34
CA TYR A 409 -6.88 -2.00 12.26
C TYR A 409 -5.96 -0.78 12.31
N SER A 410 -5.11 -0.74 13.32
CA SER A 410 -4.05 0.26 13.43
C SER A 410 -2.77 -0.25 12.80
N THR A 411 -2.22 0.48 11.84
CA THR A 411 -0.93 0.15 11.27
C THR A 411 0.17 0.26 12.33
N ARG A 412 1.10 -0.66 12.29
CA ARG A 412 2.18 -0.67 13.26
C ARG A 412 3.14 0.49 12.98
N ASN A 413 3.36 1.29 14.01
CA ASN A 413 4.48 2.24 14.01
C ASN A 413 5.78 1.43 14.19
N LYS A 414 6.31 0.89 13.10
CA LYS A 414 7.67 0.35 13.09
C LYS A 414 8.57 1.52 12.69
N SER A 415 9.42 1.95 13.59
CA SER A 415 10.60 2.72 13.23
C SER A 415 11.43 1.86 12.27
N GLU A 416 11.15 1.96 10.98
CA GLU A 416 11.96 1.31 9.95
C GLU A 416 13.21 2.16 9.76
N HIS A 417 14.35 1.58 10.08
CA HIS A 417 15.65 2.15 9.84
C HIS A 417 16.19 1.58 8.53
N ASN A 418 16.39 2.41 7.54
CA ASN A 418 16.93 2.01 6.24
C ASN A 418 18.24 2.74 5.98
N TYR A 419 19.22 2.02 5.45
CA TYR A 419 20.47 2.59 4.92
C TYR A 419 20.39 2.63 3.39
N ARG A 420 20.79 3.73 2.80
CA ARG A 420 20.86 3.92 1.35
C ARG A 420 22.28 4.34 0.93
#